data_388ace4bb5334e196fb1342b1b0d14bb
#
_entry.id   388ace4bb5334e196fb1342b1b0d14bb
#
_cell.length_a   1.000
_cell.length_b   1.000
_cell.length_c   1.000
_cell.angle_alpha   90.00
_cell.angle_beta   90.00
_cell.angle_gamma   90.00
#
_symmetry.space_group_name_H-M   'P 1'
#
loop_
_entity.id
_entity.type
_entity.pdbx_description
1 polymer ?
#
loop_
_entity_poly.entity_id
_entity_poly.type
_entity_poly.pdbx_seq_one_letter_code
_entity_poly.pdbx_strand_id
1 'polypeptide(L)'
;MAKSTNKNMGIIIAIIVIIIAIIYFYQQQRPTIKVGEKQEIKLGIILGFTGPIESLTPAMAASAELAFKEASDSGSLLSGSTITPLRADSTCVDSAAAQSAAEGLLSQGIAAIMGADCSGVTGAIATNVAVPNGVVMISPSATSPGLTDLVDNGFFFRTAPSDARGGQILADITKDRGVNSVAVTYTNNDYGKGLADVYSAEATSRGITVTTVESHEDGKADYSSEVATLASAGGDALAVIGYIDQGGKGIIQNAIDSGAFDTFILSDGMIGDSLTDAFGKDLNKSFGSLPGSTGKGATVFADIAKAGGIDSSGPYTGESYDAAALIVLAMQAGGNADRATIQKNVMAVANGPGTKIYPGELNKALDLLANGKTVDYEGATGVNLTDVGEASGSFLEKEIKGAKFKTKQQR
;
A
#
# COMPACT_ATOMS: atom_id res chain seq x y z
N MET A 1 -63.97 -0.47 -4.03
CA MET A 1 -62.54 -0.25 -4.28
C MET A 1 -61.69 -0.66 -3.09
N ALA A 2 -61.53 -1.94 -2.78
CA ALA A 2 -60.75 -2.38 -1.61
C ALA A 2 -60.13 -3.81 -1.79
N LYS A 3 -59.66 -4.16 -3.00
CA LYS A 3 -59.03 -5.47 -3.25
C LYS A 3 -57.57 -5.43 -3.81
N SER A 4 -57.02 -4.22 -4.04
CA SER A 4 -55.68 -4.08 -4.65
C SER A 4 -54.54 -3.98 -3.63
N THR A 5 -54.76 -3.52 -2.43
CA THR A 5 -53.77 -3.26 -1.40
C THR A 5 -53.17 -4.56 -0.77
N ASN A 6 -53.97 -5.63 -0.71
CA ASN A 6 -53.50 -6.88 -0.07
C ASN A 6 -52.51 -7.73 -0.95
N LYS A 7 -52.58 -7.60 -2.28
CA LYS A 7 -51.66 -8.34 -3.15
C LYS A 7 -50.23 -7.80 -3.13
N ASN A 8 -50.06 -6.49 -3.08
CA ASN A 8 -48.74 -5.86 -3.02
C ASN A 8 -48.07 -6.07 -1.65
N MET A 9 -48.83 -6.10 -0.56
CA MET A 9 -48.32 -6.37 0.78
C MET A 9 -47.84 -7.82 0.92
N GLY A 10 -48.49 -8.81 0.26
CA GLY A 10 -48.02 -10.19 0.22
C GLY A 10 -46.70 -10.37 -0.54
N ILE A 11 -46.53 -9.61 -1.65
CA ILE A 11 -45.29 -9.63 -2.45
C ILE A 11 -44.12 -9.00 -1.66
N ILE A 12 -44.35 -7.87 -0.97
CA ILE A 12 -43.34 -7.20 -0.15
C ILE A 12 -42.89 -8.10 1.02
N ILE A 13 -43.81 -8.78 1.68
CA ILE A 13 -43.49 -9.73 2.75
C ILE A 13 -42.67 -10.92 2.21
N ALA A 14 -43.02 -11.47 1.04
CA ALA A 14 -42.28 -12.56 0.42
C ALA A 14 -40.82 -12.15 0.06
N ILE A 15 -40.63 -10.94 -0.47
CA ILE A 15 -39.31 -10.38 -0.80
C ILE A 15 -38.48 -10.20 0.48
N ILE A 16 -39.04 -9.67 1.56
CA ILE A 16 -38.37 -9.49 2.84
C ILE A 16 -37.94 -10.85 3.44
N VAL A 17 -38.80 -11.86 3.36
CA VAL A 17 -38.50 -13.22 3.83
C VAL A 17 -37.37 -13.85 3.01
N ILE A 18 -37.36 -13.66 1.69
CA ILE A 18 -36.27 -14.13 0.80
C ILE A 18 -34.96 -13.42 1.14
N ILE A 19 -34.98 -12.10 1.35
CA ILE A 19 -33.79 -11.33 1.73
C ILE A 19 -33.26 -11.79 3.10
N ILE A 20 -34.13 -12.00 4.06
CA ILE A 20 -33.76 -12.52 5.40
C ILE A 20 -33.18 -13.95 5.28
N ALA A 21 -33.75 -14.79 4.45
CA ALA A 21 -33.27 -16.15 4.21
C ALA A 21 -31.90 -16.14 3.51
N ILE A 22 -31.68 -15.25 2.54
CA ILE A 22 -30.38 -15.07 1.89
C ILE A 22 -29.35 -14.55 2.89
N ILE A 23 -29.67 -13.54 3.70
CA ILE A 23 -28.78 -13.01 4.74
C ILE A 23 -28.45 -14.11 5.78
N TYR A 24 -29.45 -14.88 6.20
CA TYR A 24 -29.26 -15.99 7.14
C TYR A 24 -28.40 -17.11 6.54
N PHE A 25 -28.59 -17.45 5.27
CA PHE A 25 -27.78 -18.43 4.54
C PHE A 25 -26.33 -17.96 4.35
N TYR A 26 -26.13 -16.68 4.02
CA TYR A 26 -24.80 -16.08 3.96
C TYR A 26 -24.13 -16.00 5.34
N GLN A 27 -24.87 -15.76 6.42
CA GLN A 27 -24.33 -15.78 7.78
C GLN A 27 -23.94 -17.19 8.25
N GLN A 28 -24.66 -18.24 7.82
CA GLN A 28 -24.31 -19.63 8.13
C GLN A 28 -23.10 -20.16 7.34
N GLN A 29 -22.76 -19.56 6.22
CA GLN A 29 -21.55 -19.93 5.45
C GLN A 29 -20.28 -19.25 5.97
N ARG A 30 -20.36 -18.39 6.97
CA ARG A 30 -19.16 -17.88 7.63
C ARG A 30 -18.50 -19.03 8.39
N PRO A 31 -17.24 -19.40 8.07
CA PRO A 31 -16.55 -20.41 8.85
C PRO A 31 -16.43 -19.90 10.29
N THR A 32 -17.16 -20.50 11.20
CA THR A 32 -16.99 -20.29 12.65
C THR A 32 -15.74 -21.04 13.05
N ILE A 33 -14.66 -20.31 13.24
CA ILE A 33 -13.39 -20.86 13.73
C ILE A 33 -13.57 -21.20 15.21
N LYS A 34 -13.51 -22.49 15.53
CA LYS A 34 -13.55 -22.95 16.93
C LYS A 34 -12.20 -22.66 17.59
N VAL A 35 -12.20 -21.92 18.69
CA VAL A 35 -11.02 -21.67 19.51
C VAL A 35 -10.38 -23.00 19.89
N GLY A 36 -9.11 -23.19 19.53
CA GLY A 36 -8.31 -24.35 19.95
C GLY A 36 -8.13 -25.48 18.91
N GLU A 37 -8.74 -25.41 17.73
CA GLU A 37 -8.46 -26.39 16.65
C GLU A 37 -7.47 -25.81 15.63
N LYS A 38 -6.48 -26.63 15.24
CA LYS A 38 -5.53 -26.33 14.15
C LYS A 38 -6.28 -26.14 12.83
N GLN A 39 -6.02 -25.05 12.13
CA GLN A 39 -6.72 -24.68 10.90
C GLN A 39 -5.77 -24.20 9.81
N GLU A 40 -6.23 -24.31 8.57
CA GLU A 40 -5.66 -23.63 7.43
C GLU A 40 -6.43 -22.29 7.23
N ILE A 41 -5.73 -21.18 7.41
CA ILE A 41 -6.27 -19.83 7.33
C ILE A 41 -5.88 -19.25 5.96
N LYS A 42 -6.85 -18.84 5.17
CA LYS A 42 -6.59 -18.18 3.88
C LYS A 42 -6.51 -16.67 4.08
N LEU A 43 -5.44 -16.06 3.58
CA LEU A 43 -5.24 -14.61 3.54
C LEU A 43 -5.02 -14.15 2.10
N GLY A 44 -5.68 -13.06 1.71
CA GLY A 44 -5.51 -12.47 0.39
C GLY A 44 -4.27 -11.61 0.30
N ILE A 45 -3.57 -11.67 -0.83
CA ILE A 45 -2.55 -10.72 -1.26
C ILE A 45 -3.04 -10.14 -2.58
N ILE A 46 -3.41 -8.86 -2.59
CA ILE A 46 -3.88 -8.20 -3.81
C ILE A 46 -2.97 -7.04 -4.16
N LEU A 47 -2.24 -7.17 -5.27
CA LEU A 47 -1.25 -6.21 -5.76
C LEU A 47 -1.32 -6.15 -7.28
N GLY A 48 -0.79 -5.08 -7.90
CA GLY A 48 -0.71 -4.91 -9.35
C GLY A 48 0.40 -5.78 -9.95
N PHE A 49 0.14 -7.07 -10.09
CA PHE A 49 1.09 -7.98 -10.73
C PHE A 49 1.21 -7.75 -12.23
N THR A 50 0.27 -7.02 -12.80
CA THR A 50 0.34 -6.42 -14.14
C THR A 50 0.11 -4.91 -14.05
N GLY A 51 0.59 -4.15 -15.03
CA GLY A 51 0.37 -2.71 -15.09
C GLY A 51 1.60 -1.87 -14.70
N PRO A 52 1.38 -0.61 -14.25
CA PRO A 52 2.46 0.40 -14.24
C PRO A 52 3.47 0.25 -13.09
N ILE A 53 3.31 -0.74 -12.20
CA ILE A 53 4.27 -1.03 -11.12
C ILE A 53 4.61 -2.54 -11.03
N GLU A 54 4.42 -3.27 -12.11
CA GLU A 54 4.60 -4.73 -12.12
C GLU A 54 6.01 -5.19 -11.72
N SER A 55 7.03 -4.35 -11.92
CA SER A 55 8.40 -4.65 -11.48
C SER A 55 8.60 -4.61 -9.97
N LEU A 56 7.73 -3.94 -9.21
CA LEU A 56 7.86 -3.76 -7.76
C LEU A 56 7.12 -4.85 -6.97
N THR A 57 5.96 -5.27 -7.44
CA THR A 57 4.99 -6.09 -6.69
C THR A 57 5.44 -7.52 -6.37
N PRO A 58 6.30 -8.20 -7.15
CA PRO A 58 6.79 -9.53 -6.78
C PRO A 58 7.55 -9.56 -5.45
N ALA A 59 8.42 -8.57 -5.20
CA ALA A 59 9.17 -8.47 -3.95
C ALA A 59 8.26 -8.08 -2.77
N MET A 60 7.25 -7.22 -2.99
CA MET A 60 6.24 -6.87 -2.01
C MET A 60 5.42 -8.10 -1.58
N ALA A 61 4.93 -8.89 -2.55
CA ALA A 61 4.18 -10.12 -2.27
C ALA A 61 5.03 -11.14 -1.52
N ALA A 62 6.27 -11.35 -1.96
CA ALA A 62 7.20 -12.27 -1.30
C ALA A 62 7.50 -11.85 0.15
N SER A 63 7.59 -10.55 0.43
CA SER A 63 7.78 -10.01 1.78
C SER A 63 6.59 -10.29 2.70
N ALA A 64 5.37 -10.14 2.20
CA ALA A 64 4.17 -10.51 2.96
C ALA A 64 4.09 -12.02 3.21
N GLU A 65 4.40 -12.83 2.20
CA GLU A 65 4.44 -14.29 2.33
C GLU A 65 5.52 -14.75 3.31
N LEU A 66 6.64 -14.01 3.42
CA LEU A 66 7.68 -14.28 4.42
C LEU A 66 7.11 -14.15 5.84
N ALA A 67 6.33 -13.10 6.14
CA ALA A 67 5.68 -12.94 7.43
C ALA A 67 4.65 -14.06 7.71
N PHE A 68 3.85 -14.41 6.71
CA PHE A 68 2.88 -15.49 6.82
C PHE A 68 3.55 -16.85 7.05
N LYS A 69 4.67 -17.08 6.37
CA LYS A 69 5.48 -18.29 6.55
C LYS A 69 6.10 -18.34 7.94
N GLU A 70 6.72 -17.26 8.41
CA GLU A 70 7.30 -17.15 9.75
C GLU A 70 6.26 -17.50 10.84
N ALA A 71 5.07 -16.94 10.72
CA ALA A 71 3.98 -17.24 11.65
C ALA A 71 3.53 -18.72 11.60
N SER A 72 3.38 -19.26 10.41
CA SER A 72 2.97 -20.65 10.21
C SER A 72 4.03 -21.65 10.73
N ASP A 73 5.30 -21.39 10.44
CA ASP A 73 6.42 -22.25 10.83
C ASP A 73 6.67 -22.21 12.34
N SER A 74 6.24 -21.16 13.04
CA SER A 74 6.35 -21.03 14.49
C SER A 74 5.64 -22.15 15.26
N GLY A 75 4.58 -22.73 14.69
CA GLY A 75 3.68 -23.65 15.36
C GLY A 75 2.84 -23.03 16.49
N SER A 76 2.99 -21.73 16.76
CA SER A 76 2.29 -21.00 17.85
C SER A 76 1.06 -20.25 17.36
N LEU A 77 0.91 -20.04 16.06
CA LEU A 77 -0.26 -19.33 15.50
C LEU A 77 -1.53 -20.11 15.78
N LEU A 78 -2.46 -19.53 16.54
CA LEU A 78 -3.80 -20.08 16.83
C LEU A 78 -3.78 -21.61 17.03
N SER A 79 -2.98 -22.07 18.00
CA SER A 79 -2.82 -23.50 18.35
C SER A 79 -2.18 -24.37 17.25
N GLY A 80 -1.28 -23.81 16.46
CA GLY A 80 -0.54 -24.51 15.39
C GLY A 80 -1.24 -24.43 14.02
N SER A 81 -2.13 -23.46 13.83
CA SER A 81 -2.73 -23.14 12.53
C SER A 81 -1.67 -22.66 11.52
N THR A 82 -1.98 -22.79 10.23
CA THR A 82 -1.12 -22.37 9.14
C THR A 82 -1.84 -21.39 8.23
N ILE A 83 -1.07 -20.55 7.53
CA ILE A 83 -1.61 -19.56 6.57
C ILE A 83 -1.35 -20.04 5.15
N THR A 84 -2.39 -19.99 4.31
CA THR A 84 -2.31 -20.16 2.87
C THR A 84 -2.56 -18.81 2.21
N PRO A 85 -1.51 -18.14 1.67
CA PRO A 85 -1.68 -16.90 0.92
C PRO A 85 -2.33 -17.17 -0.44
N LEU A 86 -3.26 -16.31 -0.83
CA LEU A 86 -3.92 -16.32 -2.13
C LEU A 86 -3.63 -14.99 -2.82
N ARG A 87 -2.92 -15.04 -3.95
CA ARG A 87 -2.60 -13.86 -4.74
C ARG A 87 -3.73 -13.51 -5.71
N ALA A 88 -3.99 -12.22 -5.90
CA ALA A 88 -4.89 -11.67 -6.91
C ALA A 88 -4.29 -10.39 -7.51
N ASP A 89 -4.54 -10.14 -8.79
CA ASP A 89 -4.02 -8.99 -9.51
C ASP A 89 -4.98 -7.81 -9.42
N SER A 90 -4.52 -6.69 -8.86
CA SER A 90 -5.27 -5.43 -8.79
C SER A 90 -5.15 -4.60 -10.07
N THR A 91 -4.24 -4.93 -10.96
CA THR A 91 -3.85 -4.18 -12.16
C THR A 91 -3.33 -2.76 -11.90
N CYS A 92 -3.41 -2.27 -10.66
CA CYS A 92 -3.08 -0.91 -10.22
C CYS A 92 -4.03 0.19 -10.75
N VAL A 93 -4.56 0.08 -11.97
CA VAL A 93 -5.29 1.17 -12.66
C VAL A 93 -6.75 0.86 -12.99
N ASP A 94 -7.14 -0.40 -13.09
CA ASP A 94 -8.52 -0.82 -13.40
C ASP A 94 -9.28 -1.17 -12.11
N SER A 95 -10.05 -0.20 -11.59
CA SER A 95 -10.84 -0.39 -10.37
C SER A 95 -11.90 -1.49 -10.49
N ALA A 96 -12.44 -1.75 -11.67
CA ALA A 96 -13.45 -2.80 -11.84
C ALA A 96 -12.80 -4.20 -11.81
N ALA A 97 -11.66 -4.37 -12.48
CA ALA A 97 -10.88 -5.59 -12.43
C ALA A 97 -10.39 -5.87 -10.99
N ALA A 98 -9.89 -4.84 -10.31
CA ALA A 98 -9.42 -4.95 -8.92
C ALA A 98 -10.53 -5.37 -7.94
N GLN A 99 -11.72 -4.80 -8.06
CA GLN A 99 -12.89 -5.20 -7.25
C GLN A 99 -13.28 -6.65 -7.53
N SER A 100 -13.34 -7.06 -8.81
CA SER A 100 -13.65 -8.44 -9.17
C SER A 100 -12.60 -9.43 -8.63
N ALA A 101 -11.33 -9.07 -8.64
CA ALA A 101 -10.25 -9.86 -8.04
C ALA A 101 -10.41 -10.01 -6.51
N ALA A 102 -10.76 -8.91 -5.82
CA ALA A 102 -11.04 -8.93 -4.38
C ALA A 102 -12.28 -9.79 -4.04
N GLU A 103 -13.36 -9.68 -4.81
CA GLU A 103 -14.55 -10.55 -4.67
C GLU A 103 -14.20 -12.03 -4.89
N GLY A 104 -13.32 -12.31 -5.86
CA GLY A 104 -12.77 -13.64 -6.09
C GLY A 104 -12.03 -14.21 -4.88
N LEU A 105 -11.25 -13.37 -4.18
CA LEU A 105 -10.61 -13.75 -2.91
C LEU A 105 -11.65 -13.98 -1.79
N LEU A 106 -12.64 -13.11 -1.67
CA LEU A 106 -13.72 -13.28 -0.70
C LEU A 106 -14.47 -14.59 -0.87
N SER A 107 -14.76 -14.97 -2.12
CA SER A 107 -15.46 -16.23 -2.44
C SER A 107 -14.66 -17.47 -2.02
N GLN A 108 -13.34 -17.35 -1.92
CA GLN A 108 -12.45 -18.40 -1.45
C GLN A 108 -12.34 -18.46 0.08
N GLY A 109 -13.03 -17.56 0.79
CA GLY A 109 -13.13 -17.57 2.25
C GLY A 109 -11.93 -16.97 2.96
N ILE A 110 -11.29 -15.95 2.41
CA ILE A 110 -10.19 -15.24 3.10
C ILE A 110 -10.65 -14.53 4.36
N ALA A 111 -9.77 -14.47 5.35
CA ALA A 111 -10.00 -13.79 6.62
C ALA A 111 -9.67 -12.29 6.56
N ALA A 112 -8.60 -11.92 5.85
CA ALA A 112 -8.16 -10.53 5.67
C ALA A 112 -7.41 -10.38 4.33
N ILE A 113 -7.09 -9.13 3.96
CA ILE A 113 -6.36 -8.76 2.74
C ILE A 113 -5.10 -7.96 3.13
N MET A 114 -3.95 -8.38 2.65
CA MET A 114 -2.76 -7.54 2.48
C MET A 114 -2.80 -6.92 1.09
N GLY A 115 -2.82 -5.59 1.01
CA GLY A 115 -3.03 -4.85 -0.24
C GLY A 115 -4.22 -3.88 -0.11
N ALA A 116 -4.66 -3.22 -1.21
CA ALA A 116 -3.96 -3.21 -2.48
C ALA A 116 -2.82 -2.19 -2.42
N ASP A 117 -2.14 -2.01 -3.53
CA ASP A 117 -0.94 -1.18 -3.64
C ASP A 117 -1.23 0.24 -4.12
N CYS A 118 -1.92 0.39 -5.25
CA CYS A 118 -2.19 1.68 -5.87
C CYS A 118 -3.44 2.33 -5.27
N SER A 119 -3.40 3.64 -4.99
CA SER A 119 -4.41 4.33 -4.18
C SER A 119 -5.83 4.27 -4.75
N GLY A 120 -6.02 4.44 -6.06
CA GLY A 120 -7.34 4.41 -6.68
C GLY A 120 -8.04 3.05 -6.55
N VAL A 121 -7.33 1.96 -6.89
CA VAL A 121 -7.86 0.60 -6.75
C VAL A 121 -8.03 0.21 -5.28
N THR A 122 -7.15 0.69 -4.38
CA THR A 122 -7.27 0.49 -2.93
C THR A 122 -8.55 1.11 -2.40
N GLY A 123 -8.83 2.37 -2.73
CA GLY A 123 -10.06 3.05 -2.33
C GLY A 123 -11.31 2.36 -2.88
N ALA A 124 -11.27 1.90 -4.13
CA ALA A 124 -12.37 1.18 -4.76
C ALA A 124 -12.64 -0.17 -4.08
N ILE A 125 -11.61 -0.98 -3.80
CA ILE A 125 -11.75 -2.26 -3.09
C ILE A 125 -12.22 -2.03 -1.66
N ALA A 126 -11.62 -1.09 -0.93
CA ALA A 126 -11.99 -0.79 0.45
C ALA A 126 -13.47 -0.42 0.54
N THR A 127 -13.92 0.55 -0.26
CA THR A 127 -15.28 1.10 -0.22
C THR A 127 -16.33 0.08 -0.68
N ASN A 128 -16.06 -0.65 -1.76
CA ASN A 128 -17.10 -1.45 -2.43
C ASN A 128 -17.05 -2.93 -2.07
N VAL A 129 -15.91 -3.43 -1.59
CA VAL A 129 -15.71 -4.86 -1.35
C VAL A 129 -15.33 -5.15 0.11
N ALA A 130 -14.23 -4.59 0.62
CA ALA A 130 -13.70 -4.98 1.93
C ALA A 130 -14.59 -4.54 3.09
N VAL A 131 -14.89 -3.23 3.19
CA VAL A 131 -15.72 -2.66 4.27
C VAL A 131 -17.13 -3.25 4.30
N PRO A 132 -17.88 -3.32 3.17
CA PRO A 132 -19.21 -3.92 3.19
C PRO A 132 -19.25 -5.39 3.62
N ASN A 133 -18.16 -6.13 3.40
CA ASN A 133 -18.03 -7.53 3.80
C ASN A 133 -17.34 -7.72 5.15
N GLY A 134 -17.01 -6.64 5.86
CA GLY A 134 -16.32 -6.68 7.14
C GLY A 134 -14.96 -7.35 7.09
N VAL A 135 -14.20 -7.14 6.02
CA VAL A 135 -12.85 -7.70 5.80
C VAL A 135 -11.82 -6.63 6.05
N VAL A 136 -10.88 -6.90 6.96
CA VAL A 136 -9.73 -6.03 7.17
C VAL A 136 -8.84 -6.04 5.94
N MET A 137 -8.47 -4.85 5.50
CA MET A 137 -7.56 -4.59 4.39
C MET A 137 -6.43 -3.70 4.89
N ILE A 138 -5.18 -4.18 4.78
CA ILE A 138 -3.98 -3.41 5.16
C ILE A 138 -3.14 -3.17 3.92
N SER A 139 -3.13 -1.94 3.43
CA SER A 139 -2.33 -1.54 2.27
C SER A 139 -0.88 -1.27 2.65
N PRO A 140 0.10 -1.81 1.91
CA PRO A 140 1.51 -1.50 2.14
C PRO A 140 1.95 -0.20 1.48
N SER A 141 1.24 0.33 0.48
CA SER A 141 1.77 1.36 -0.41
C SER A 141 0.75 2.35 -0.99
N ALA A 142 -0.51 2.26 -0.63
CA ALA A 142 -1.52 3.24 -1.05
C ALA A 142 -1.39 4.52 -0.21
N THR A 143 -0.81 5.57 -0.80
CA THR A 143 -0.36 6.76 -0.08
C THR A 143 -1.26 7.98 -0.25
N SER A 144 -2.21 7.99 -1.21
CA SER A 144 -3.06 9.15 -1.46
C SER A 144 -3.67 9.75 -0.19
N PRO A 145 -3.64 11.09 -0.01
CA PRO A 145 -4.28 11.76 1.11
C PRO A 145 -5.77 11.50 1.23
N GLY A 146 -6.44 11.25 0.09
CA GLY A 146 -7.88 10.96 0.06
C GLY A 146 -8.28 9.67 0.80
N LEU A 147 -7.34 8.76 1.03
CA LEU A 147 -7.61 7.54 1.80
C LEU A 147 -7.71 7.78 3.31
N THR A 148 -7.16 8.88 3.83
CA THR A 148 -7.24 9.27 5.24
C THR A 148 -8.69 9.52 5.69
N ASP A 149 -9.53 10.06 4.79
CA ASP A 149 -10.92 10.42 5.07
C ASP A 149 -11.92 9.33 4.65
N LEU A 150 -11.44 8.13 4.33
CA LEU A 150 -12.28 7.03 3.90
C LEU A 150 -13.23 6.60 5.03
N VAL A 151 -14.51 6.44 4.74
CA VAL A 151 -15.48 5.90 5.70
C VAL A 151 -15.34 4.38 5.73
N ASP A 152 -14.38 3.89 6.50
CA ASP A 152 -13.95 2.49 6.49
C ASP A 152 -14.42 1.67 7.70
N ASN A 153 -15.03 2.31 8.70
CA ASN A 153 -15.48 1.66 9.94
C ASN A 153 -14.37 0.87 10.66
N GLY A 154 -13.11 1.25 10.48
CA GLY A 154 -11.93 0.58 11.04
C GLY A 154 -11.59 -0.75 10.35
N PHE A 155 -11.93 -0.92 9.09
CA PHE A 155 -11.56 -2.09 8.28
C PHE A 155 -10.43 -1.80 7.28
N PHE A 156 -10.07 -0.53 7.07
CA PHE A 156 -8.94 -0.16 6.24
C PHE A 156 -7.78 0.40 7.09
N PHE A 157 -6.58 -0.06 6.80
CA PHE A 157 -5.33 0.39 7.40
C PHE A 157 -4.26 0.50 6.33
N ARG A 158 -3.18 1.26 6.61
CA ARG A 158 -2.00 1.30 5.75
C ARG A 158 -0.71 1.41 6.56
N THR A 159 0.28 0.62 6.18
CA THR A 159 1.63 0.66 6.74
C THR A 159 2.53 1.69 6.07
N ALA A 160 2.11 2.26 4.93
CA ALA A 160 2.72 3.44 4.36
C ALA A 160 2.11 4.73 4.96
N PRO A 161 2.91 5.79 5.18
CA PRO A 161 2.40 7.10 5.56
C PRO A 161 1.69 7.80 4.41
N SER A 162 0.84 8.78 4.74
CA SER A 162 0.11 9.58 3.75
C SER A 162 1.03 10.52 2.96
N ASP A 163 0.70 10.73 1.67
CA ASP A 163 1.32 11.74 0.80
C ASP A 163 1.09 13.19 1.28
N ALA A 164 0.15 13.41 2.21
CA ALA A 164 0.08 14.68 2.92
C ALA A 164 1.40 15.00 3.63
N ARG A 165 2.14 13.98 4.10
CA ARG A 165 3.49 14.11 4.64
C ARG A 165 4.54 13.90 3.54
N GLY A 166 4.34 12.96 2.62
CA GLY A 166 5.27 12.64 1.52
C GLY A 166 5.60 13.86 0.66
N GLY A 167 4.57 14.63 0.27
CA GLY A 167 4.74 15.86 -0.52
C GLY A 167 5.53 16.96 0.21
N GLN A 168 5.34 17.10 1.53
CA GLN A 168 6.14 18.01 2.36
C GLN A 168 7.63 17.62 2.33
N ILE A 169 7.93 16.34 2.57
CA ILE A 169 9.30 15.81 2.57
C ILE A 169 9.95 15.99 1.20
N LEU A 170 9.23 15.69 0.11
CA LEU A 170 9.75 15.85 -1.24
C LEU A 170 10.05 17.32 -1.57
N ALA A 171 9.21 18.25 -1.12
CA ALA A 171 9.43 19.69 -1.26
C ALA A 171 10.62 20.18 -0.42
N ASP A 172 10.79 19.67 0.82
CA ASP A 172 11.97 19.94 1.64
C ASP A 172 13.27 19.49 0.93
N ILE A 173 13.27 18.26 0.39
CA ILE A 173 14.42 17.72 -0.35
C ILE A 173 14.71 18.58 -1.57
N THR A 174 13.68 18.97 -2.34
CA THR A 174 13.80 19.83 -3.51
C THR A 174 14.48 21.15 -3.15
N LYS A 175 14.05 21.78 -2.07
CA LYS A 175 14.66 23.03 -1.56
C LYS A 175 16.11 22.84 -1.12
N ASP A 176 16.39 21.80 -0.36
CA ASP A 176 17.73 21.48 0.15
C ASP A 176 18.73 21.18 -0.97
N ARG A 177 18.23 20.68 -2.11
CA ARG A 177 19.02 20.45 -3.34
C ARG A 177 19.25 21.70 -4.19
N GLY A 178 18.70 22.85 -3.78
CA GLY A 178 18.90 24.14 -4.43
C GLY A 178 18.10 24.34 -5.72
N VAL A 179 17.06 23.55 -5.95
CA VAL A 179 16.12 23.72 -7.04
C VAL A 179 15.23 24.93 -6.76
N ASN A 180 15.16 25.88 -7.68
CA ASN A 180 14.40 27.13 -7.51
C ASN A 180 13.13 27.16 -8.35
N SER A 181 13.05 26.35 -9.43
CA SER A 181 11.88 26.24 -10.30
C SER A 181 11.67 24.80 -10.73
N VAL A 182 10.41 24.38 -10.82
CA VAL A 182 10.05 22.99 -11.15
C VAL A 182 8.80 22.96 -12.04
N ALA A 183 8.87 22.20 -13.14
CA ALA A 183 7.68 21.70 -13.81
C ALA A 183 7.24 20.40 -13.12
N VAL A 184 5.94 20.18 -12.99
CA VAL A 184 5.37 18.99 -12.33
C VAL A 184 4.53 18.22 -13.32
N THR A 185 4.76 16.92 -13.42
CA THR A 185 3.85 16.03 -14.12
C THR A 185 3.41 14.89 -13.18
N TYR A 186 2.16 14.44 -13.34
CA TYR A 186 1.62 13.40 -12.49
C TYR A 186 0.73 12.43 -13.28
N THR A 187 0.75 11.14 -12.88
CA THR A 187 -0.18 10.15 -13.42
C THR A 187 -1.63 10.51 -13.06
N ASN A 188 -2.52 10.48 -14.05
CA ASN A 188 -3.91 10.96 -13.92
C ASN A 188 -4.80 10.01 -13.12
N ASN A 189 -4.51 9.89 -11.82
CA ASN A 189 -5.28 9.10 -10.87
C ASN A 189 -5.19 9.70 -9.45
N ASP A 190 -5.85 9.06 -8.47
CA ASP A 190 -5.95 9.55 -7.08
C ASP A 190 -4.58 9.69 -6.38
N TYR A 191 -3.62 8.80 -6.69
CA TYR A 191 -2.26 8.89 -6.18
C TYR A 191 -1.54 10.10 -6.76
N GLY A 192 -1.41 10.13 -8.09
CA GLY A 192 -0.63 11.17 -8.77
C GLY A 192 -1.16 12.56 -8.49
N LYS A 193 -2.49 12.74 -8.59
CA LYS A 193 -3.13 14.04 -8.31
C LYS A 193 -2.95 14.44 -6.85
N GLY A 194 -3.19 13.54 -5.91
CA GLY A 194 -3.09 13.84 -4.48
C GLY A 194 -1.70 14.29 -4.07
N LEU A 195 -0.66 13.56 -4.49
CA LEU A 195 0.73 13.92 -4.20
C LEU A 195 1.16 15.20 -4.95
N ALA A 196 0.74 15.39 -6.21
CA ALA A 196 1.08 16.58 -6.98
C ALA A 196 0.49 17.86 -6.37
N ASP A 197 -0.74 17.79 -5.89
CA ASP A 197 -1.41 18.92 -5.22
C ASP A 197 -0.63 19.32 -3.94
N VAL A 198 -0.28 18.35 -3.08
CA VAL A 198 0.48 18.60 -1.84
C VAL A 198 1.88 19.10 -2.17
N TYR A 199 2.61 18.40 -3.04
CA TYR A 199 3.98 18.78 -3.41
C TYR A 199 4.05 20.19 -3.99
N SER A 200 3.15 20.55 -4.91
CA SER A 200 3.14 21.87 -5.55
C SER A 200 2.84 23.00 -4.57
N ALA A 201 1.89 22.78 -3.64
CA ALA A 201 1.58 23.75 -2.58
C ALA A 201 2.77 23.93 -1.64
N GLU A 202 3.38 22.83 -1.20
CA GLU A 202 4.51 22.83 -0.28
C GLU A 202 5.81 23.37 -0.93
N ALA A 203 6.06 23.08 -2.21
CA ALA A 203 7.16 23.68 -2.97
C ALA A 203 7.01 25.20 -3.06
N THR A 204 5.80 25.67 -3.41
CA THR A 204 5.49 27.10 -3.48
C THR A 204 5.69 27.77 -2.11
N SER A 205 5.25 27.16 -1.01
CA SER A 205 5.41 27.68 0.35
C SER A 205 6.88 27.85 0.76
N ARG A 206 7.78 27.04 0.18
CA ARG A 206 9.24 27.08 0.37
C ARG A 206 9.94 28.03 -0.60
N GLY A 207 9.20 28.77 -1.42
CA GLY A 207 9.74 29.71 -2.39
C GLY A 207 10.34 29.04 -3.64
N ILE A 208 9.89 27.83 -3.99
CA ILE A 208 10.18 27.18 -5.25
C ILE A 208 9.09 27.58 -6.23
N THR A 209 9.45 28.03 -7.43
CA THR A 209 8.49 28.37 -8.48
C THR A 209 7.99 27.12 -9.16
N VAL A 210 6.71 26.79 -9.00
CA VAL A 210 6.06 25.75 -9.79
C VAL A 210 5.61 26.37 -11.10
N THR A 211 6.26 25.98 -12.22
CA THR A 211 6.06 26.61 -13.54
C THR A 211 4.80 26.10 -14.24
N THR A 212 4.49 24.82 -14.08
CA THR A 212 3.26 24.16 -14.54
C THR A 212 3.01 22.89 -13.76
N VAL A 213 1.74 22.41 -13.78
CA VAL A 213 1.32 21.13 -13.22
C VAL A 213 0.42 20.43 -14.24
N GLU A 214 0.91 19.37 -14.87
CA GLU A 214 0.24 18.70 -15.99
C GLU A 214 0.06 17.21 -15.70
N SER A 215 -1.10 16.66 -16.03
CA SER A 215 -1.32 15.22 -15.91
C SER A 215 -0.79 14.46 -17.13
N HIS A 216 -0.42 13.19 -16.90
CA HIS A 216 -0.15 12.24 -17.98
C HIS A 216 -0.92 10.94 -17.73
N GLU A 217 -1.26 10.25 -18.81
CA GLU A 217 -1.89 8.92 -18.75
C GLU A 217 -0.82 7.84 -18.73
N ASP A 218 -1.08 6.73 -18.03
CA ASP A 218 -0.26 5.53 -18.13
C ASP A 218 -0.56 4.76 -19.42
N GLY A 219 0.41 3.96 -19.89
CA GLY A 219 0.23 3.05 -21.03
C GLY A 219 0.21 3.69 -22.41
N LYS A 220 0.55 5.00 -22.55
CA LYS A 220 0.72 5.62 -23.86
C LYS A 220 2.02 5.18 -24.52
N ALA A 221 2.00 5.10 -25.85
CA ALA A 221 3.19 4.78 -26.65
C ALA A 221 4.16 5.97 -26.82
N ASP A 222 3.68 7.21 -26.65
CA ASP A 222 4.45 8.43 -26.87
C ASP A 222 3.99 9.54 -25.91
N TYR A 223 4.94 10.26 -25.34
CA TYR A 223 4.75 11.37 -24.39
C TYR A 223 5.36 12.68 -24.87
N SER A 224 5.69 12.78 -26.16
CA SER A 224 6.35 13.96 -26.73
C SER A 224 5.51 15.24 -26.57
N SER A 225 4.19 15.15 -26.64
CA SER A 225 3.29 16.30 -26.45
C SER A 225 3.28 16.82 -25.03
N GLU A 226 3.22 15.92 -24.04
CA GLU A 226 3.30 16.26 -22.61
C GLU A 226 4.65 16.90 -22.28
N VAL A 227 5.73 16.28 -22.75
CA VAL A 227 7.09 16.81 -22.53
C VAL A 227 7.29 18.16 -23.21
N ALA A 228 6.75 18.38 -24.42
CA ALA A 228 6.80 19.69 -25.08
C ALA A 228 6.08 20.79 -24.28
N THR A 229 4.94 20.46 -23.66
CA THR A 229 4.20 21.38 -22.77
C THR A 229 5.03 21.72 -21.52
N LEU A 230 5.58 20.70 -20.86
CA LEU A 230 6.44 20.87 -19.69
C LEU A 230 7.71 21.67 -20.00
N ALA A 231 8.38 21.37 -21.14
CA ALA A 231 9.55 22.09 -21.60
C ALA A 231 9.27 23.56 -21.91
N SER A 232 8.09 23.86 -22.49
CA SER A 232 7.66 25.22 -22.78
C SER A 232 7.46 26.07 -21.52
N ALA A 233 7.01 25.44 -20.42
CA ALA A 233 6.90 26.08 -19.12
C ALA A 233 8.27 26.26 -18.44
N GLY A 234 9.23 25.39 -18.75
CA GLY A 234 10.59 25.40 -18.19
C GLY A 234 10.67 25.01 -16.73
N GLY A 235 11.86 25.11 -16.17
CA GLY A 235 12.18 24.81 -14.77
C GLY A 235 13.58 24.25 -14.63
N ASP A 236 14.16 24.33 -13.43
CA ASP A 236 15.48 23.76 -13.11
C ASP A 236 15.42 22.21 -13.07
N ALA A 237 14.23 21.66 -12.82
CA ALA A 237 13.98 20.22 -12.75
C ALA A 237 12.54 19.89 -13.16
N LEU A 238 12.32 18.61 -13.50
CA LEU A 238 11.00 18.02 -13.71
C LEU A 238 10.65 17.10 -12.55
N ALA A 239 9.59 17.41 -11.80
CA ALA A 239 9.01 16.49 -10.84
C ALA A 239 8.11 15.49 -11.59
N VAL A 240 8.44 14.21 -11.46
CA VAL A 240 7.69 13.10 -12.05
C VAL A 240 7.01 12.32 -10.93
N ILE A 241 5.72 12.57 -10.78
CA ILE A 241 4.85 11.93 -9.81
C ILE A 241 4.02 10.88 -10.55
N GLY A 242 4.54 9.66 -10.62
CA GLY A 242 3.99 8.63 -11.50
C GLY A 242 4.44 7.23 -11.13
N TYR A 243 4.32 6.35 -12.12
CA TYR A 243 4.65 4.94 -11.98
C TYR A 243 5.80 4.54 -12.90
N ILE A 244 6.66 3.67 -12.35
CA ILE A 244 8.00 3.36 -12.87
C ILE A 244 7.98 2.56 -14.18
N ASP A 245 6.96 1.72 -14.43
CA ASP A 245 6.99 0.80 -15.57
C ASP A 245 6.20 1.32 -16.80
N GLN A 246 5.49 2.43 -16.67
CA GLN A 246 4.68 3.01 -17.76
C GLN A 246 4.87 4.52 -17.92
N GLY A 247 3.84 5.32 -17.56
CA GLY A 247 3.77 6.75 -17.89
C GLY A 247 4.94 7.56 -17.40
N GLY A 248 5.31 7.44 -16.14
CA GLY A 248 6.45 8.15 -15.57
C GLY A 248 7.76 7.85 -16.27
N LYS A 249 8.02 6.58 -16.60
CA LYS A 249 9.19 6.17 -17.39
C LYS A 249 9.17 6.75 -18.80
N GLY A 250 8.01 6.74 -19.45
CA GLY A 250 7.85 7.31 -20.80
C GLY A 250 8.08 8.82 -20.83
N ILE A 251 7.61 9.55 -19.83
CA ILE A 251 7.91 10.99 -19.66
C ILE A 251 9.41 11.24 -19.54
N ILE A 252 10.10 10.48 -18.67
CA ILE A 252 11.56 10.63 -18.48
C ILE A 252 12.30 10.32 -19.77
N GLN A 253 11.93 9.26 -20.50
CA GLN A 253 12.53 8.92 -21.79
C GLN A 253 12.41 10.09 -22.77
N ASN A 254 11.20 10.61 -22.98
CA ASN A 254 10.99 11.73 -23.92
C ASN A 254 11.69 13.02 -23.47
N ALA A 255 11.78 13.27 -22.16
CA ALA A 255 12.49 14.44 -21.62
C ALA A 255 14.01 14.35 -21.85
N ILE A 256 14.60 13.17 -21.69
CA ILE A 256 16.02 12.91 -21.99
C ILE A 256 16.28 13.04 -23.50
N ASP A 257 15.48 12.37 -24.34
CA ASP A 257 15.66 12.34 -25.81
C ASP A 257 15.54 13.73 -26.44
N SER A 258 14.64 14.57 -25.91
CA SER A 258 14.47 15.95 -26.36
C SER A 258 15.49 16.94 -25.76
N GLY A 259 16.21 16.54 -24.72
CA GLY A 259 17.07 17.42 -23.94
C GLY A 259 16.30 18.48 -23.13
N ALA A 260 15.02 18.28 -22.89
CA ALA A 260 14.15 19.24 -22.20
C ALA A 260 14.49 19.37 -20.70
N PHE A 261 14.84 18.27 -20.04
CA PHE A 261 15.23 18.21 -18.63
C PHE A 261 16.35 17.19 -18.44
N ASP A 262 17.26 17.46 -17.50
CA ASP A 262 18.37 16.58 -17.10
C ASP A 262 18.36 16.25 -15.60
N THR A 263 17.40 16.79 -14.87
CA THR A 263 17.24 16.63 -13.44
C THR A 263 15.78 16.27 -13.13
N PHE A 264 15.59 15.10 -12.54
CA PHE A 264 14.26 14.59 -12.21
C PHE A 264 14.08 14.48 -10.70
N ILE A 265 12.93 14.96 -10.21
CA ILE A 265 12.48 14.79 -8.83
C ILE A 265 11.46 13.65 -8.86
N LEU A 266 11.80 12.56 -8.21
CA LEU A 266 11.08 11.28 -8.32
C LEU A 266 10.20 11.03 -7.10
N SER A 267 8.92 10.77 -7.34
CA SER A 267 8.05 10.25 -6.31
C SER A 267 8.40 8.80 -5.94
N ASP A 268 7.82 8.30 -4.88
CA ASP A 268 7.98 6.92 -4.40
C ASP A 268 7.65 5.87 -5.47
N GLY A 269 6.58 6.07 -6.24
CA GLY A 269 6.20 5.21 -7.36
C GLY A 269 7.18 5.18 -8.54
N MET A 270 8.17 6.07 -8.52
CA MET A 270 9.25 6.15 -9.52
C MET A 270 10.59 5.57 -9.02
N ILE A 271 10.66 5.10 -7.77
CA ILE A 271 11.89 4.55 -7.19
C ILE A 271 11.93 3.04 -7.44
N GLY A 272 12.95 2.57 -8.14
CA GLY A 272 13.18 1.14 -8.41
C GLY A 272 14.25 0.91 -9.47
N ASP A 273 14.80 -0.29 -9.50
CA ASP A 273 15.93 -0.62 -10.38
C ASP A 273 15.55 -0.57 -11.87
N SER A 274 14.28 -0.86 -12.21
CA SER A 274 13.79 -0.81 -13.60
C SER A 274 14.01 0.58 -14.25
N LEU A 275 13.98 1.66 -13.44
CA LEU A 275 14.27 3.01 -13.92
C LEU A 275 15.77 3.24 -14.17
N THR A 276 16.61 2.84 -13.21
CA THR A 276 18.05 3.00 -13.32
C THR A 276 18.67 2.05 -14.34
N ASP A 277 18.11 0.90 -14.55
CA ASP A 277 18.49 -0.04 -15.61
C ASP A 277 18.18 0.51 -17.01
N ALA A 278 17.07 1.26 -17.14
CA ALA A 278 16.68 1.87 -18.42
C ALA A 278 17.56 3.08 -18.79
N PHE A 279 17.82 3.97 -17.84
CA PHE A 279 18.42 5.29 -18.13
C PHE A 279 19.84 5.48 -17.59
N GLY A 280 20.27 4.61 -16.69
CA GLY A 280 21.65 4.58 -16.24
C GLY A 280 22.15 5.92 -15.70
N LYS A 281 23.21 6.43 -16.33
CA LYS A 281 23.89 7.68 -15.90
C LYS A 281 23.12 8.95 -16.20
N ASP A 282 22.15 8.91 -17.09
CA ASP A 282 21.36 10.10 -17.46
C ASP A 282 20.51 10.60 -16.29
N LEU A 283 20.31 9.72 -15.28
CA LEU A 283 19.62 10.07 -14.04
C LEU A 283 20.55 10.55 -12.90
N ASN A 284 21.86 10.69 -13.10
CA ASN A 284 22.79 10.96 -11.98
C ASN A 284 22.57 12.27 -11.21
N LYS A 285 21.77 13.19 -11.71
CA LYS A 285 21.38 14.42 -11.01
C LYS A 285 20.04 14.28 -10.28
N SER A 286 19.34 13.17 -10.52
CA SER A 286 17.98 12.96 -10.04
C SER A 286 17.96 12.46 -8.60
N PHE A 287 16.88 12.75 -7.93
CA PHE A 287 16.66 12.40 -6.53
C PHE A 287 15.15 12.26 -6.25
N GLY A 288 14.81 11.73 -5.10
CA GLY A 288 13.42 11.55 -4.70
C GLY A 288 13.29 11.12 -3.25
N SER A 289 12.12 10.70 -2.91
CA SER A 289 11.83 10.12 -1.59
C SER A 289 10.86 8.95 -1.70
N LEU A 290 10.95 8.04 -0.75
CA LEU A 290 9.95 7.00 -0.53
C LEU A 290 9.79 6.73 0.96
N PRO A 291 8.64 6.22 1.40
CA PRO A 291 8.48 5.68 2.75
C PRO A 291 9.55 4.65 3.09
N GLY A 292 9.94 4.57 4.34
CA GLY A 292 10.91 3.59 4.81
C GLY A 292 11.72 4.07 6.01
N SER A 293 12.49 3.16 6.59
CA SER A 293 13.28 3.38 7.81
C SER A 293 14.71 2.89 7.66
N THR A 294 15.63 3.45 8.45
CA THR A 294 17.00 2.97 8.65
C THR A 294 17.19 2.41 10.07
N GLY A 295 16.10 2.23 10.81
CA GLY A 295 16.13 1.75 12.17
C GLY A 295 16.47 0.25 12.31
N LYS A 296 16.43 -0.21 13.57
CA LYS A 296 16.73 -1.62 13.89
C LYS A 296 15.84 -2.60 13.09
N GLY A 297 14.54 -2.29 12.97
CA GLY A 297 13.59 -3.12 12.25
C GLY A 297 13.97 -3.32 10.78
N ALA A 298 14.33 -2.23 10.10
CA ALA A 298 14.77 -2.28 8.70
C ALA A 298 16.02 -3.14 8.50
N THR A 299 16.99 -3.04 9.43
CA THR A 299 18.21 -3.87 9.38
C THR A 299 17.90 -5.35 9.55
N VAL A 300 17.09 -5.70 10.54
CA VAL A 300 16.68 -7.10 10.78
C VAL A 300 15.86 -7.64 9.61
N PHE A 301 14.92 -6.83 9.08
CA PHE A 301 14.15 -7.22 7.91
C PHE A 301 15.03 -7.50 6.69
N ALA A 302 16.03 -6.64 6.43
CA ALA A 302 16.96 -6.86 5.32
C ALA A 302 17.71 -8.20 5.43
N ASP A 303 18.10 -8.60 6.64
CA ASP A 303 18.77 -9.88 6.87
C ASP A 303 17.85 -11.09 6.62
N ILE A 304 16.62 -11.07 7.15
CA ILE A 304 15.67 -12.18 6.95
C ILE A 304 15.15 -12.24 5.50
N ALA A 305 14.91 -11.11 4.86
CA ALA A 305 14.51 -11.03 3.46
C ALA A 305 15.59 -11.63 2.55
N LYS A 306 16.86 -11.24 2.77
CA LYS A 306 18.01 -11.81 2.05
C LYS A 306 18.11 -13.32 2.25
N ALA A 307 17.92 -13.82 3.47
CA ALA A 307 17.90 -15.25 3.75
C ALA A 307 16.75 -15.96 3.02
N GLY A 308 15.64 -15.28 2.81
CA GLY A 308 14.47 -15.73 2.02
C GLY A 308 14.62 -15.52 0.50
N GLY A 309 15.75 -14.98 0.02
CA GLY A 309 15.96 -14.69 -1.40
C GLY A 309 15.17 -13.47 -1.93
N ILE A 310 14.75 -12.56 -1.03
CA ILE A 310 13.96 -11.36 -1.34
C ILE A 310 14.91 -10.15 -1.35
N ASP A 311 14.80 -9.33 -2.39
CA ASP A 311 15.45 -8.02 -2.42
C ASP A 311 14.68 -7.02 -1.57
N SER A 312 15.22 -6.72 -0.38
CA SER A 312 14.63 -5.76 0.56
C SER A 312 14.92 -4.29 0.21
N SER A 313 15.71 -4.01 -0.83
CA SER A 313 16.02 -2.64 -1.26
C SER A 313 14.90 -2.00 -2.08
N GLY A 314 13.99 -2.81 -2.61
CA GLY A 314 12.82 -2.37 -3.36
C GLY A 314 11.81 -1.62 -2.48
N PRO A 315 11.05 -0.70 -3.08
CA PRO A 315 10.01 0.04 -2.38
C PRO A 315 8.99 -0.88 -1.71
N TYR A 316 8.51 -0.46 -0.54
CA TYR A 316 7.38 -1.09 0.16
C TYR A 316 7.53 -2.57 0.55
N THR A 317 8.73 -3.14 0.45
CA THR A 317 8.99 -4.52 0.90
C THR A 317 8.85 -4.67 2.42
N GLY A 318 9.37 -3.70 3.18
CA GLY A 318 9.22 -3.63 4.63
C GLY A 318 7.77 -3.42 5.05
N GLU A 319 7.09 -2.48 4.43
CA GLU A 319 5.68 -2.17 4.66
C GLU A 319 4.77 -3.37 4.34
N SER A 320 5.11 -4.16 3.31
CA SER A 320 4.36 -5.38 2.95
C SER A 320 4.52 -6.49 3.99
N TYR A 321 5.74 -6.68 4.52
CA TYR A 321 5.98 -7.58 5.65
C TYR A 321 5.20 -7.13 6.88
N ASP A 322 5.22 -5.82 7.19
CA ASP A 322 4.55 -5.25 8.34
C ASP A 322 3.02 -5.36 8.25
N ALA A 323 2.44 -5.10 7.07
CA ALA A 323 1.01 -5.26 6.83
C ALA A 323 0.54 -6.71 7.07
N ALA A 324 1.31 -7.68 6.59
CA ALA A 324 1.05 -9.10 6.79
C ALA A 324 1.21 -9.50 8.27
N ALA A 325 2.25 -9.02 8.94
CA ALA A 325 2.51 -9.29 10.36
C ALA A 325 1.40 -8.73 11.26
N LEU A 326 0.89 -7.51 10.98
CA LEU A 326 -0.22 -6.91 11.73
C LEU A 326 -1.49 -7.77 11.64
N ILE A 327 -1.83 -8.30 10.46
CA ILE A 327 -2.97 -9.21 10.29
C ILE A 327 -2.79 -10.46 11.19
N VAL A 328 -1.61 -11.07 11.15
CA VAL A 328 -1.28 -12.27 11.93
C VAL A 328 -1.38 -12.00 13.44
N LEU A 329 -0.78 -10.91 13.89
CA LEU A 329 -0.78 -10.55 15.31
C LEU A 329 -2.18 -10.19 15.80
N ALA A 330 -3.01 -9.54 14.99
CA ALA A 330 -4.39 -9.22 15.31
C ALA A 330 -5.24 -10.48 15.47
N MET A 331 -5.06 -11.49 14.61
CA MET A 331 -5.71 -12.81 14.77
C MET A 331 -5.31 -13.48 16.09
N GLN A 332 -4.01 -13.50 16.38
CA GLN A 332 -3.48 -14.14 17.60
C GLN A 332 -3.97 -13.43 18.86
N ALA A 333 -3.96 -12.09 18.88
CA ALA A 333 -4.42 -11.28 20.00
C ALA A 333 -5.90 -11.55 20.33
N GLY A 334 -6.71 -11.78 19.33
CA GLY A 334 -8.14 -12.10 19.50
C GLY A 334 -8.45 -13.59 19.64
N GLY A 335 -7.47 -14.47 19.46
CA GLY A 335 -7.60 -15.91 19.62
C GLY A 335 -8.34 -16.65 18.50
N ASN A 336 -8.64 -15.98 17.39
CA ASN A 336 -9.25 -16.58 16.19
C ASN A 336 -9.01 -15.72 14.94
N ALA A 337 -9.34 -16.25 13.76
CA ALA A 337 -9.21 -15.54 12.49
C ALA A 337 -10.53 -14.93 11.97
N ASP A 338 -11.50 -14.69 12.84
CA ASP A 338 -12.74 -14.00 12.47
C ASP A 338 -12.44 -12.55 12.06
N ARG A 339 -13.07 -12.08 10.99
CA ARG A 339 -12.86 -10.72 10.43
C ARG A 339 -13.05 -9.61 11.47
N ALA A 340 -14.12 -9.71 12.29
CA ALA A 340 -14.38 -8.75 13.36
C ALA A 340 -13.32 -8.81 14.48
N THR A 341 -12.73 -9.98 14.71
CA THR A 341 -11.64 -10.16 15.67
C THR A 341 -10.39 -9.47 15.17
N ILE A 342 -10.04 -9.66 13.90
CA ILE A 342 -8.89 -8.99 13.29
C ILE A 342 -9.05 -7.48 13.40
N GLN A 343 -10.18 -6.92 12.96
CA GLN A 343 -10.48 -5.49 12.98
C GLN A 343 -10.27 -4.87 14.38
N LYS A 344 -10.74 -5.52 15.41
CA LYS A 344 -10.64 -5.02 16.80
C LYS A 344 -9.22 -4.97 17.34
N ASN A 345 -8.31 -5.78 16.80
CA ASN A 345 -6.99 -5.97 17.40
C ASN A 345 -5.84 -5.32 16.62
N VAL A 346 -6.05 -4.88 15.36
CA VAL A 346 -4.96 -4.25 14.56
C VAL A 346 -4.31 -3.11 15.31
N MET A 347 -5.08 -2.12 15.77
CA MET A 347 -4.55 -0.95 16.47
C MET A 347 -3.82 -1.31 17.77
N ALA A 348 -4.34 -2.29 18.51
CA ALA A 348 -3.76 -2.70 19.79
C ALA A 348 -2.40 -3.39 19.62
N VAL A 349 -2.20 -4.18 18.55
CA VAL A 349 -0.91 -4.83 18.30
C VAL A 349 0.09 -3.90 17.63
N ALA A 350 -0.39 -2.91 16.87
CA ALA A 350 0.45 -1.93 16.20
C ALA A 350 1.04 -0.88 17.17
N ASN A 351 0.25 -0.43 18.15
CA ASN A 351 0.60 0.75 18.96
C ASN A 351 0.91 0.42 20.43
N GLY A 352 0.89 -0.84 20.82
CA GLY A 352 1.12 -1.22 22.23
C GLY A 352 0.07 -0.69 23.23
N PRO A 353 0.44 -0.57 24.50
CA PRO A 353 1.76 -0.86 25.08
C PRO A 353 2.06 -2.36 25.16
N GLY A 354 3.34 -2.72 25.06
CA GLY A 354 3.73 -4.13 25.14
C GLY A 354 5.22 -4.40 24.91
N THR A 355 5.52 -5.66 24.69
CA THR A 355 6.87 -6.07 24.30
C THR A 355 7.11 -5.68 22.86
N LYS A 356 8.20 -4.94 22.59
CA LYS A 356 8.61 -4.58 21.24
C LYS A 356 8.95 -5.80 20.41
N ILE A 357 8.37 -5.86 19.20
CA ILE A 357 8.49 -6.96 18.26
C ILE A 357 9.05 -6.44 16.94
N TYR A 358 10.08 -7.10 16.45
CA TYR A 358 10.76 -6.80 15.19
C TYR A 358 10.58 -7.96 14.20
N PRO A 359 10.89 -7.77 12.90
CA PRO A 359 10.88 -8.87 11.93
C PRO A 359 11.73 -10.06 12.42
N GLY A 360 11.29 -11.29 12.16
CA GLY A 360 11.92 -12.51 12.68
C GLY A 360 11.56 -12.85 14.14
N GLU A 361 10.74 -12.03 14.82
CA GLU A 361 10.29 -12.28 16.20
C GLU A 361 8.78 -12.61 16.28
N LEU A 362 8.12 -12.99 15.16
CA LEU A 362 6.69 -13.30 15.17
C LEU A 362 6.38 -14.50 16.07
N ASN A 363 7.22 -15.52 16.11
CA ASN A 363 7.05 -16.63 17.06
C ASN A 363 6.96 -16.14 18.51
N LYS A 364 7.89 -15.29 18.94
CA LYS A 364 7.90 -14.67 20.27
C LYS A 364 6.62 -13.87 20.53
N ALA A 365 6.16 -13.10 19.53
CA ALA A 365 4.94 -12.30 19.64
C ALA A 365 3.71 -13.18 19.79
N LEU A 366 3.60 -14.24 18.99
CA LEU A 366 2.49 -15.21 19.05
C LEU A 366 2.41 -15.91 20.41
N ASP A 367 3.56 -16.31 20.97
CA ASP A 367 3.64 -16.92 22.31
C ASP A 367 3.24 -15.91 23.41
N LEU A 368 3.66 -14.66 23.32
CA LEU A 368 3.27 -13.62 24.27
C LEU A 368 1.76 -13.41 24.26
N LEU A 369 1.18 -13.24 23.06
CA LEU A 369 -0.26 -13.03 22.90
C LEU A 369 -1.09 -14.24 23.36
N ALA A 370 -0.66 -15.48 23.07
CA ALA A 370 -1.30 -16.70 23.54
C ALA A 370 -1.33 -16.79 25.08
N ASN A 371 -0.35 -16.17 25.76
CA ASN A 371 -0.25 -16.11 27.21
C ASN A 371 -0.90 -14.84 27.80
N GLY A 372 -1.74 -14.12 27.05
CA GLY A 372 -2.45 -12.93 27.50
C GLY A 372 -1.54 -11.72 27.76
N LYS A 373 -0.33 -11.70 27.18
CA LYS A 373 0.57 -10.55 27.22
C LYS A 373 0.29 -9.63 26.02
N THR A 374 0.70 -8.39 26.15
CA THR A 374 0.60 -7.39 25.05
C THR A 374 1.91 -7.26 24.31
N VAL A 375 1.81 -6.91 23.04
CA VAL A 375 2.94 -6.60 22.16
C VAL A 375 2.84 -5.17 21.64
N ASP A 376 3.96 -4.63 21.18
CA ASP A 376 4.14 -3.36 20.51
C ASP A 376 4.93 -3.65 19.23
N TYR A 377 4.23 -3.71 18.10
CA TYR A 377 4.85 -4.13 16.85
C TYR A 377 5.60 -2.99 16.20
N GLU A 378 6.93 -3.01 16.30
CA GLU A 378 7.82 -2.04 15.64
C GLU A 378 8.02 -2.35 14.16
N GLY A 379 7.99 -3.62 13.78
CA GLY A 379 8.15 -4.06 12.40
C GLY A 379 9.46 -3.65 11.72
N ALA A 380 9.45 -3.71 10.41
CA ALA A 380 10.55 -3.28 9.55
C ALA A 380 10.63 -1.74 9.46
N THR A 381 9.48 -1.07 9.51
CA THR A 381 9.36 0.36 9.20
C THR A 381 9.21 1.26 10.42
N GLY A 382 9.12 0.69 11.63
CA GLY A 382 8.79 1.43 12.84
C GLY A 382 7.30 1.74 12.88
N VAL A 383 6.48 0.70 12.75
CA VAL A 383 5.02 0.83 12.65
C VAL A 383 4.46 1.51 13.89
N ASN A 384 3.73 2.60 13.65
CA ASN A 384 2.92 3.28 14.63
C ASN A 384 1.73 3.89 13.88
N LEU A 385 0.56 3.33 14.09
CA LEU A 385 -0.64 3.76 13.38
C LEU A 385 -1.29 4.95 14.09
N THR A 386 -1.66 5.95 13.33
CA THR A 386 -2.48 7.07 13.80
C THR A 386 -3.91 6.62 14.13
N ASP A 387 -4.71 7.48 14.74
CA ASP A 387 -6.10 7.18 15.10
C ASP A 387 -6.98 6.79 13.89
N VAL A 388 -6.55 7.16 12.67
CA VAL A 388 -7.22 6.81 11.41
C VAL A 388 -6.62 5.56 10.74
N GLY A 389 -5.75 4.81 11.43
CA GLY A 389 -5.22 3.54 10.92
C GLY A 389 -4.12 3.64 9.86
N GLU A 390 -3.44 4.78 9.75
CA GLU A 390 -2.31 4.98 8.83
C GLU A 390 -0.98 5.16 9.57
N ALA A 391 0.12 4.64 9.00
CA ALA A 391 1.44 4.81 9.60
C ALA A 391 1.86 6.28 9.65
N SER A 392 2.39 6.72 10.81
CA SER A 392 3.03 8.02 10.94
C SER A 392 4.33 8.12 10.12
N GLY A 393 5.03 7.02 9.96
CA GLY A 393 6.13 6.74 9.08
C GLY A 393 7.30 7.72 9.03
N SER A 394 8.38 7.27 8.44
CA SER A 394 9.53 8.08 8.04
C SER A 394 9.80 7.90 6.55
N PHE A 395 10.63 8.76 5.99
CA PHE A 395 10.95 8.75 4.56
C PHE A 395 12.45 8.63 4.35
N LEU A 396 12.84 7.96 3.27
CA LEU A 396 14.21 7.86 2.83
C LEU A 396 14.45 8.84 1.68
N GLU A 397 15.34 9.80 1.87
CA GLU A 397 15.85 10.62 0.78
C GLU A 397 16.73 9.75 -0.12
N LYS A 398 16.36 9.62 -1.38
CA LYS A 398 17.09 8.87 -2.40
C LYS A 398 17.81 9.79 -3.36
N GLU A 399 19.01 9.38 -3.77
CA GLU A 399 19.76 10.01 -4.84
C GLU A 399 20.29 8.94 -5.81
N ILE A 400 20.48 9.32 -7.07
CA ILE A 400 21.04 8.40 -8.07
C ILE A 400 22.52 8.74 -8.24
N LYS A 401 23.38 7.77 -7.93
CA LYS A 401 24.83 7.84 -8.10
C LYS A 401 25.37 6.57 -8.74
N GLY A 402 26.06 6.72 -9.86
CA GLY A 402 26.63 5.59 -10.58
C GLY A 402 25.54 4.65 -11.10
N ALA A 403 24.45 5.23 -11.63
CA ALA A 403 23.30 4.50 -12.15
C ALA A 403 22.62 3.57 -11.12
N LYS A 404 22.59 3.96 -9.83
CA LYS A 404 21.90 3.24 -8.77
C LYS A 404 21.30 4.19 -7.76
N PHE A 405 20.12 3.84 -7.23
CA PHE A 405 19.55 4.51 -6.09
C PHE A 405 20.39 4.26 -4.82
N LYS A 406 20.61 5.33 -4.08
CA LYS A 406 21.27 5.29 -2.77
C LYS A 406 20.47 6.09 -1.78
N THR A 407 20.32 5.55 -0.58
CA THR A 407 19.76 6.31 0.54
C THR A 407 20.80 7.31 1.03
N LYS A 408 20.42 8.59 1.04
CA LYS A 408 21.27 9.65 1.58
C LYS A 408 21.05 9.82 3.07
N GLN A 409 19.80 9.87 3.49
CA GLN A 409 19.40 9.99 4.90
C GLN A 409 17.91 9.62 5.07
N GLN A 410 17.53 9.40 6.31
CA GLN A 410 16.12 9.31 6.73
C GLN A 410 15.62 10.69 7.14
N ARG A 411 14.36 10.97 6.84
CA ARG A 411 13.67 12.23 7.17
C ARG A 411 12.40 12.00 7.98
#